data_f8705919a9cb483ac0f6af8aaa386dea
#
_entry.id   f8705919a9cb483ac0f6af8aaa386dea
#
_cell.length_a   1.000
_cell.length_b   1.000
_cell.length_c   1.000
_cell.angle_alpha   90.00
_cell.angle_beta   90.00
_cell.angle_gamma   90.00
#
_symmetry.space_group_name_H-M   'P 1'
#
loop_
_entity.id
_entity.type
_entity.pdbx_description
1 polymer ?
#
loop_
_entity_poly.entity_id
_entity_poly.type
_entity_poly.pdbx_seq_one_letter_code
_entity_poly.pdbx_strand_id
1 'polypeptide(L)'
;LARTASDLQSLAAEIATHGVKTASVVADVADRAAVEAAAAQIEQQLGPIDILINNAGIGHFAKFMEMEPAQWEQIIQVNLLGTYYVTRAVLPSMVARQTGDIINISSTAGQRGAAGTSAYSASKFAVMGLTEALMQEVRKHNIRVSVLTPSTVATPLALENKLTDGNPEKVMQPEDLAEFIVAQLKLNRRIFIKEAGMWSTNP
;
A
#
# COMPACT_ATOMS: atom_id res chain seq x y z
N LEU A 1 5.34 -9.67 -2.10
CA LEU A 1 6.53 -9.03 -2.65
C LEU A 1 7.10 -8.05 -1.62
N ALA A 2 8.39 -8.14 -1.30
CA ALA A 2 9.13 -7.24 -0.41
C ALA A 2 10.64 -7.37 -0.67
N ARG A 3 11.44 -6.54 0.02
CA ARG A 3 12.92 -6.53 -0.15
C ARG A 3 13.63 -7.59 0.69
N THR A 4 13.05 -8.02 1.80
CA THR A 4 13.67 -8.91 2.77
C THR A 4 13.22 -10.35 2.55
N ALA A 5 14.14 -11.22 2.14
CA ALA A 5 13.82 -12.62 1.85
C ALA A 5 13.37 -13.40 3.09
N SER A 6 14.01 -13.16 4.25
CA SER A 6 13.66 -13.84 5.51
C SER A 6 12.22 -13.54 5.95
N ASP A 7 11.80 -12.27 5.85
CA ASP A 7 10.46 -11.86 6.25
C ASP A 7 9.39 -12.48 5.33
N LEU A 8 9.68 -12.52 4.03
CA LEU A 8 8.82 -13.17 3.04
C LEU A 8 8.69 -14.67 3.30
N GLN A 9 9.79 -15.36 3.65
CA GLN A 9 9.78 -16.79 3.96
C GLN A 9 8.99 -17.09 5.24
N SER A 10 9.20 -16.27 6.28
CA SER A 10 8.46 -16.40 7.55
C SER A 10 6.96 -16.23 7.33
N LEU A 11 6.56 -15.15 6.64
CA LEU A 11 5.16 -14.89 6.34
C LEU A 11 4.54 -15.98 5.44
N ALA A 12 5.27 -16.45 4.44
CA ALA A 12 4.78 -17.51 3.56
C ALA A 12 4.56 -18.82 4.33
N ALA A 13 5.44 -19.17 5.27
CA ALA A 13 5.28 -20.34 6.13
C ALA A 13 4.05 -20.19 7.03
N GLU A 14 3.83 -19.03 7.62
CA GLU A 14 2.65 -18.74 8.43
C GLU A 14 1.36 -18.87 7.60
N ILE A 15 1.29 -18.23 6.45
CA ILE A 15 0.11 -18.28 5.56
C ILE A 15 -0.16 -19.74 5.09
N ALA A 16 0.87 -20.51 4.83
CA ALA A 16 0.72 -21.91 4.40
C ALA A 16 0.00 -22.78 5.45
N THR A 17 0.07 -22.41 6.74
CA THR A 17 -0.67 -23.13 7.80
C THR A 17 -2.19 -23.05 7.62
N HIS A 18 -2.67 -22.08 6.88
CA HIS A 18 -4.10 -21.92 6.52
C HIS A 18 -4.53 -22.75 5.29
N GLY A 19 -3.65 -23.58 4.73
CA GLY A 19 -3.97 -24.45 3.61
C GLY A 19 -4.08 -23.75 2.26
N VAL A 20 -3.57 -22.51 2.14
CA VAL A 20 -3.58 -21.73 0.89
C VAL A 20 -2.20 -21.75 0.22
N LYS A 21 -2.18 -21.59 -1.11
CA LYS A 21 -0.94 -21.49 -1.86
C LYS A 21 -0.31 -20.12 -1.64
N THR A 22 1.02 -20.10 -1.53
CA THR A 22 1.79 -18.86 -1.40
C THR A 22 2.89 -18.77 -2.46
N ALA A 23 3.22 -17.56 -2.84
CA ALA A 23 4.40 -17.24 -3.65
C ALA A 23 5.10 -16.02 -3.05
N SER A 24 6.41 -16.11 -2.87
CA SER A 24 7.24 -15.04 -2.33
C SER A 24 8.28 -14.62 -3.36
N VAL A 25 8.30 -13.34 -3.70
CA VAL A 25 9.28 -12.77 -4.65
C VAL A 25 9.98 -11.58 -4.00
N VAL A 26 11.29 -11.62 -3.99
CA VAL A 26 12.12 -10.50 -3.51
C VAL A 26 12.23 -9.48 -4.63
N ALA A 27 11.71 -8.28 -4.40
CA ALA A 27 11.87 -7.15 -5.31
C ALA A 27 11.71 -5.83 -4.55
N ASP A 28 12.41 -4.79 -5.00
CA ASP A 28 12.18 -3.42 -4.58
C ASP A 28 11.09 -2.82 -5.48
N VAL A 29 10.04 -2.27 -4.88
CA VAL A 29 8.96 -1.61 -5.64
C VAL A 29 9.46 -0.37 -6.40
N ALA A 30 10.59 0.20 -6.00
CA ALA A 30 11.25 1.30 -6.69
C ALA A 30 11.94 0.88 -8.01
N ASP A 31 12.19 -0.40 -8.21
CA ASP A 31 12.73 -0.96 -9.44
C ASP A 31 11.62 -1.51 -10.34
N ARG A 32 11.32 -0.76 -11.41
CA ARG A 32 10.27 -1.13 -12.35
C ARG A 32 10.49 -2.50 -12.99
N ALA A 33 11.71 -2.82 -13.41
CA ALA A 33 11.98 -4.08 -14.08
C ALA A 33 11.83 -5.27 -13.12
N ALA A 34 12.31 -5.13 -11.89
CA ALA A 34 12.12 -6.12 -10.85
C ALA A 34 10.63 -6.34 -10.52
N VAL A 35 9.83 -5.28 -10.49
CA VAL A 35 8.38 -5.34 -10.26
C VAL A 35 7.66 -6.08 -11.40
N GLU A 36 7.97 -5.75 -12.66
CA GLU A 36 7.38 -6.40 -13.82
C GLU A 36 7.70 -7.91 -13.83
N ALA A 37 8.96 -8.28 -13.57
CA ALA A 37 9.36 -9.68 -13.46
C ALA A 37 8.68 -10.41 -12.29
N ALA A 38 8.57 -9.75 -11.12
CA ALA A 38 7.93 -10.31 -9.95
C ALA A 38 6.42 -10.57 -10.17
N ALA A 39 5.72 -9.63 -10.78
CA ALA A 39 4.30 -9.80 -11.10
C ALA A 39 4.08 -10.98 -12.05
N ALA A 40 4.87 -11.08 -13.12
CA ALA A 40 4.80 -12.20 -14.07
C ALA A 40 5.09 -13.56 -13.38
N GLN A 41 6.08 -13.61 -12.51
CA GLN A 41 6.40 -14.82 -11.74
C GLN A 41 5.25 -15.24 -10.80
N ILE A 42 4.61 -14.27 -10.11
CA ILE A 42 3.47 -14.54 -9.23
C ILE A 42 2.28 -15.07 -10.04
N GLU A 43 1.95 -14.44 -11.16
CA GLU A 43 0.86 -14.89 -12.03
C GLU A 43 1.12 -16.28 -12.63
N GLN A 44 2.36 -16.60 -12.95
CA GLN A 44 2.73 -17.94 -13.40
C GLN A 44 2.54 -19.01 -12.32
N GLN A 45 2.81 -18.70 -11.06
CA GLN A 45 2.74 -19.65 -9.95
C GLN A 45 1.33 -19.81 -9.37
N LEU A 46 0.59 -18.72 -9.25
CA LEU A 46 -0.69 -18.67 -8.54
C LEU A 46 -1.89 -18.39 -9.44
N GLY A 47 -1.67 -18.01 -10.68
CA GLY A 47 -2.72 -17.51 -11.57
C GLY A 47 -2.90 -15.99 -11.48
N PRO A 48 -3.91 -15.45 -12.18
CA PRO A 48 -4.13 -14.02 -12.29
C PRO A 48 -4.39 -13.36 -10.92
N ILE A 49 -3.87 -12.17 -10.74
CA ILE A 49 -4.02 -11.39 -9.51
C ILE A 49 -5.40 -10.72 -9.50
N ASP A 50 -6.23 -11.07 -8.51
CA ASP A 50 -7.58 -10.49 -8.34
C ASP A 50 -7.60 -9.28 -7.41
N ILE A 51 -6.69 -9.24 -6.43
CA ILE A 51 -6.61 -8.19 -5.42
C ILE A 51 -5.17 -7.70 -5.34
N LEU A 52 -4.98 -6.40 -5.50
CA LEU A 52 -3.70 -5.72 -5.30
C LEU A 52 -3.81 -4.79 -4.10
N ILE A 53 -2.91 -4.96 -3.13
CA ILE A 53 -2.76 -4.04 -2.00
C ILE A 53 -1.39 -3.38 -2.10
N ASN A 54 -1.35 -2.11 -2.47
CA ASN A 54 -0.16 -1.28 -2.49
C ASN A 54 0.07 -0.72 -1.09
N ASN A 55 0.79 -1.50 -0.28
CA ASN A 55 1.12 -1.14 1.11
C ASN A 55 2.58 -0.73 1.30
N ALA A 56 3.47 -1.09 0.39
CA ALA A 56 4.88 -0.74 0.49
C ALA A 56 5.07 0.79 0.60
N GLY A 57 5.86 1.21 1.58
CA GLY A 57 6.12 2.62 1.80
C GLY A 57 7.22 2.83 2.83
N ILE A 58 7.86 3.98 2.73
CA ILE A 58 8.86 4.47 3.68
C ILE A 58 8.51 5.87 4.16
N GLY A 59 9.00 6.24 5.34
CA GLY A 59 8.88 7.57 5.90
C GLY A 59 10.19 8.01 6.50
N HIS A 60 10.57 9.24 6.22
CA HIS A 60 11.60 9.97 6.94
C HIS A 60 11.09 11.38 7.18
N PHE A 61 11.26 11.88 8.38
CA PHE A 61 10.67 13.15 8.84
C PHE A 61 11.78 14.11 9.26
N ALA A 62 11.93 15.18 8.53
CA ALA A 62 12.90 16.26 8.80
C ALA A 62 12.36 17.58 8.25
N LYS A 63 12.84 18.71 8.81
CA LYS A 63 12.50 20.01 8.24
C LYS A 63 13.01 20.12 6.82
N PHE A 64 12.35 20.96 6.01
CA PHE A 64 12.59 21.04 4.57
C PHE A 64 14.07 21.25 4.20
N MET A 65 14.77 22.11 4.93
CA MET A 65 16.18 22.41 4.68
C MET A 65 17.16 21.40 5.33
N GLU A 66 16.64 20.50 6.16
CA GLU A 66 17.45 19.51 6.89
C GLU A 66 17.38 18.12 6.24
N MET A 67 16.39 17.89 5.37
CA MET A 67 16.24 16.62 4.65
C MET A 67 17.20 16.57 3.46
N GLU A 68 18.01 15.54 3.40
CA GLU A 68 18.89 15.30 2.26
C GLU A 68 18.05 15.05 0.99
N PRO A 69 18.41 15.67 -0.16
CA PRO A 69 17.66 15.52 -1.41
C PRO A 69 17.45 14.04 -1.83
N ALA A 70 18.46 13.20 -1.66
CA ALA A 70 18.36 11.78 -2.00
C ALA A 70 17.34 11.04 -1.14
N GLN A 71 17.16 11.41 0.13
CA GLN A 71 16.13 10.84 1.00
C GLN A 71 14.74 11.30 0.57
N TRP A 72 14.60 12.57 0.21
CA TRP A 72 13.36 13.14 -0.30
C TRP A 72 12.91 12.41 -1.57
N GLU A 73 13.82 12.25 -2.53
CA GLU A 73 13.61 11.54 -3.80
C GLU A 73 13.27 10.07 -3.58
N GLN A 74 13.96 9.40 -2.65
CA GLN A 74 13.70 8.01 -2.32
C GLN A 74 12.28 7.79 -1.80
N ILE A 75 11.74 8.72 -1.00
CA ILE A 75 10.35 8.64 -0.53
C ILE A 75 9.36 8.69 -1.71
N ILE A 76 9.58 9.59 -2.67
CA ILE A 76 8.76 9.66 -3.89
C ILE A 76 8.90 8.37 -4.72
N GLN A 77 10.13 7.90 -4.90
CA GLN A 77 10.41 6.71 -5.67
C GLN A 77 9.70 5.47 -5.13
N VAL A 78 9.74 5.26 -3.82
CA VAL A 78 9.08 4.10 -3.18
C VAL A 78 7.57 4.30 -3.09
N ASN A 79 7.12 5.41 -2.49
CA ASN A 79 5.72 5.56 -2.12
C ASN A 79 4.80 5.83 -3.32
N LEU A 80 5.28 6.61 -4.29
CA LEU A 80 4.49 6.99 -5.48
C LEU A 80 4.83 6.12 -6.69
N LEU A 81 6.10 6.14 -7.13
CA LEU A 81 6.47 5.40 -8.34
C LEU A 81 6.38 3.89 -8.12
N GLY A 82 6.70 3.39 -6.93
CA GLY A 82 6.48 1.99 -6.57
C GLY A 82 5.01 1.58 -6.67
N THR A 83 4.09 2.36 -6.13
CA THR A 83 2.64 2.16 -6.28
C THR A 83 2.22 2.14 -7.75
N TYR A 84 2.73 3.07 -8.55
CA TYR A 84 2.47 3.12 -10.00
C TYR A 84 3.01 1.89 -10.72
N TYR A 85 4.25 1.48 -10.47
CA TYR A 85 4.87 0.34 -11.16
C TYR A 85 4.14 -0.98 -10.88
N VAL A 86 3.82 -1.26 -9.60
CA VAL A 86 3.11 -2.47 -9.24
C VAL A 86 1.70 -2.48 -9.84
N THR A 87 1.00 -1.36 -9.75
CA THR A 87 -0.33 -1.23 -10.36
C THR A 87 -0.29 -1.44 -11.87
N ARG A 88 0.67 -0.81 -12.56
CA ARG A 88 0.84 -0.95 -14.01
C ARG A 88 1.18 -2.38 -14.45
N ALA A 89 1.92 -3.13 -13.64
CA ALA A 89 2.25 -4.52 -13.95
C ALA A 89 1.03 -5.45 -13.84
N VAL A 90 0.13 -5.20 -12.88
CA VAL A 90 -1.02 -6.06 -12.58
C VAL A 90 -2.28 -5.69 -13.37
N LEU A 91 -2.49 -4.40 -13.62
CA LEU A 91 -3.73 -3.86 -14.18
C LEU A 91 -4.14 -4.46 -15.54
N PRO A 92 -3.25 -4.74 -16.50
CA PRO A 92 -3.65 -5.28 -17.80
C PRO A 92 -4.43 -6.60 -17.70
N SER A 93 -4.02 -7.51 -16.80
CA SER A 93 -4.71 -8.78 -16.53
C SER A 93 -6.10 -8.54 -15.93
N MET A 94 -6.24 -7.60 -14.99
CA MET A 94 -7.54 -7.22 -14.43
C MET A 94 -8.48 -6.63 -15.47
N VAL A 95 -7.99 -5.74 -16.34
CA VAL A 95 -8.78 -5.13 -17.44
C VAL A 95 -9.24 -6.19 -18.41
N ALA A 96 -8.37 -7.10 -18.83
CA ALA A 96 -8.73 -8.19 -19.76
C ALA A 96 -9.83 -9.09 -19.18
N ARG A 97 -9.80 -9.36 -17.88
CA ARG A 97 -10.79 -10.21 -17.18
C ARG A 97 -12.03 -9.44 -16.72
N GLN A 98 -12.06 -8.10 -16.85
CA GLN A 98 -13.14 -7.22 -16.41
C GLN A 98 -13.48 -7.38 -14.92
N THR A 99 -12.45 -7.59 -14.09
CA THR A 99 -12.60 -7.75 -12.64
C THR A 99 -11.28 -7.48 -11.92
N GLY A 100 -11.33 -6.91 -10.73
CA GLY A 100 -10.18 -6.68 -9.87
C GLY A 100 -10.49 -5.72 -8.72
N ASP A 101 -9.64 -5.74 -7.73
CA ASP A 101 -9.65 -4.82 -6.61
C ASP A 101 -8.25 -4.25 -6.38
N ILE A 102 -8.13 -2.93 -6.32
CA ILE A 102 -6.86 -2.23 -6.03
C ILE A 102 -7.06 -1.36 -4.80
N ILE A 103 -6.24 -1.59 -3.78
CA ILE A 103 -6.27 -0.82 -2.54
C ILE A 103 -4.90 -0.16 -2.36
N ASN A 104 -4.89 1.17 -2.35
CA ASN A 104 -3.68 1.95 -2.13
C ASN A 104 -3.66 2.48 -0.70
N ILE A 105 -2.56 2.29 0.01
CA ILE A 105 -2.40 2.81 1.37
C ILE A 105 -1.72 4.18 1.30
N SER A 106 -2.53 5.22 1.51
CA SER A 106 -2.05 6.58 1.70
C SER A 106 -1.81 6.86 3.20
N SER A 107 -2.25 7.98 3.70
CA SER A 107 -2.13 8.42 5.09
C SER A 107 -3.00 9.67 5.29
N THR A 108 -3.30 10.03 6.52
CA THR A 108 -3.79 11.39 6.84
C THR A 108 -2.82 12.48 6.38
N ALA A 109 -1.51 12.18 6.25
CA ALA A 109 -0.51 13.06 5.65
C ALA A 109 -0.72 13.27 4.13
N GLY A 110 -1.55 12.47 3.47
CA GLY A 110 -2.01 12.66 2.09
C GLY A 110 -3.23 13.59 1.97
N GLN A 111 -3.80 14.01 3.08
CA GLN A 111 -4.92 14.95 3.16
C GLN A 111 -4.49 16.31 3.73
N ARG A 112 -3.49 16.33 4.61
CA ARG A 112 -2.97 17.51 5.26
C ARG A 112 -1.47 17.39 5.53
N GLY A 113 -0.68 18.34 5.03
CA GLY A 113 0.74 18.43 5.34
C GLY A 113 1.01 18.99 6.74
N ALA A 114 2.16 18.67 7.29
CA ALA A 114 2.66 19.19 8.56
C ALA A 114 4.15 19.55 8.43
N ALA A 115 4.66 20.34 9.37
CA ALA A 115 6.09 20.63 9.43
C ALA A 115 6.90 19.32 9.58
N GLY A 116 7.98 19.21 8.82
CA GLY A 116 8.83 18.01 8.82
C GLY A 116 8.32 16.84 7.96
N THR A 117 7.17 16.97 7.27
CA THR A 117 6.58 15.86 6.49
C THR A 117 6.61 16.10 4.97
N SER A 118 7.38 17.04 4.46
CA SER A 118 7.27 17.51 3.07
C SER A 118 7.30 16.39 2.03
N ALA A 119 8.32 15.52 2.04
CA ALA A 119 8.45 14.40 1.11
C ALA A 119 7.33 13.37 1.32
N TYR A 120 7.10 12.99 2.57
CA TYR A 120 6.08 11.99 2.91
C TYR A 120 4.68 12.48 2.52
N SER A 121 4.31 13.71 2.93
CA SER A 121 3.03 14.29 2.55
C SER A 121 2.89 14.41 1.03
N ALA A 122 3.90 14.94 0.32
CA ALA A 122 3.87 15.02 -1.15
C ALA A 122 3.61 13.66 -1.79
N SER A 123 4.32 12.61 -1.34
CA SER A 123 4.12 11.24 -1.84
C SER A 123 2.70 10.72 -1.59
N LYS A 124 2.15 10.97 -0.39
CA LYS A 124 0.84 10.45 0.00
C LYS A 124 -0.32 11.25 -0.64
N PHE A 125 -0.19 12.58 -0.84
CA PHE A 125 -1.09 13.36 -1.68
C PHE A 125 -1.10 12.87 -3.13
N ALA A 126 0.09 12.58 -3.68
CA ALA A 126 0.21 12.06 -5.03
C ALA A 126 -0.47 10.69 -5.19
N VAL A 127 -0.38 9.80 -4.19
CA VAL A 127 -1.12 8.52 -4.17
C VAL A 127 -2.62 8.74 -4.16
N MET A 128 -3.14 9.77 -3.46
CA MET A 128 -4.57 10.12 -3.51
C MET A 128 -4.99 10.48 -4.93
N GLY A 129 -4.26 11.40 -5.57
CA GLY A 129 -4.56 11.84 -6.94
C GLY A 129 -4.43 10.71 -7.97
N LEU A 130 -3.37 9.88 -7.85
CA LEU A 130 -3.19 8.69 -8.68
C LEU A 130 -4.38 7.72 -8.55
N THR A 131 -4.83 7.46 -7.32
CA THR A 131 -5.95 6.55 -7.05
C THR A 131 -7.25 7.08 -7.64
N GLU A 132 -7.54 8.37 -7.48
CA GLU A 132 -8.74 9.01 -8.02
C GLU A 132 -8.77 8.91 -9.56
N ALA A 133 -7.66 9.28 -10.22
CA ALA A 133 -7.57 9.22 -11.69
C ALA A 133 -7.72 7.78 -12.20
N LEU A 134 -6.99 6.84 -11.61
CA LEU A 134 -7.06 5.43 -11.98
C LEU A 134 -8.48 4.88 -11.81
N MET A 135 -9.14 5.18 -10.70
CA MET A 135 -10.52 4.75 -10.44
C MET A 135 -11.46 5.20 -11.56
N GLN A 136 -11.36 6.46 -12.01
CA GLN A 136 -12.19 6.97 -13.11
C GLN A 136 -11.94 6.24 -14.43
N GLU A 137 -10.69 5.86 -14.70
CA GLU A 137 -10.33 5.16 -15.94
C GLU A 137 -10.84 3.72 -15.98
N VAL A 138 -10.76 2.98 -14.84
CA VAL A 138 -10.92 1.52 -14.84
C VAL A 138 -12.26 1.03 -14.26
N ARG A 139 -13.08 1.88 -13.63
CA ARG A 139 -14.40 1.48 -13.10
C ARG A 139 -15.33 0.88 -14.16
N LYS A 140 -15.21 1.30 -15.41
CA LYS A 140 -15.93 0.74 -16.55
C LYS A 140 -15.57 -0.73 -16.86
N HIS A 141 -14.45 -1.20 -16.32
CA HIS A 141 -13.98 -2.58 -16.41
C HIS A 141 -14.29 -3.40 -15.15
N ASN A 142 -15.23 -2.96 -14.32
CA ASN A 142 -15.61 -3.58 -13.05
C ASN A 142 -14.44 -3.73 -12.07
N ILE A 143 -13.43 -2.86 -12.17
CA ILE A 143 -12.31 -2.81 -11.25
C ILE A 143 -12.60 -1.74 -10.19
N ARG A 144 -12.56 -2.14 -8.91
CA ARG A 144 -12.72 -1.25 -7.78
C ARG A 144 -11.35 -0.72 -7.36
N VAL A 145 -11.21 0.58 -7.26
CA VAL A 145 -9.95 1.21 -6.80
C VAL A 145 -10.26 2.07 -5.58
N SER A 146 -9.58 1.79 -4.50
CA SER A 146 -9.80 2.44 -3.20
C SER A 146 -8.50 3.01 -2.64
N VAL A 147 -8.60 4.07 -1.85
CA VAL A 147 -7.50 4.58 -1.05
C VAL A 147 -7.87 4.61 0.43
N LEU A 148 -6.95 4.16 1.28
CA LEU A 148 -7.08 4.25 2.72
C LEU A 148 -6.13 5.32 3.26
N THR A 149 -6.64 6.15 4.18
CA THR A 149 -5.91 7.26 4.80
C THR A 149 -5.84 7.05 6.31
N PRO A 150 -5.10 6.01 6.77
CA PRO A 150 -4.95 5.77 8.19
C PRO A 150 -4.19 6.93 8.85
N SER A 151 -4.57 7.22 10.09
CA SER A 151 -3.77 7.99 11.04
C SER A 151 -2.57 7.14 11.48
N THR A 152 -2.03 7.37 12.66
CA THR A 152 -0.90 6.59 13.17
C THR A 152 -1.33 5.13 13.42
N VAL A 153 -0.58 4.20 12.83
CA VAL A 153 -0.68 2.76 13.07
C VAL A 153 0.62 2.31 13.73
N ALA A 154 0.54 1.47 14.75
CA ALA A 154 1.69 0.97 15.52
C ALA A 154 2.55 0.00 14.67
N THR A 155 3.29 0.55 13.73
CA THR A 155 4.19 -0.16 12.83
C THR A 155 5.65 0.17 13.14
N PRO A 156 6.63 -0.63 12.70
CA PRO A 156 8.06 -0.28 12.83
C PRO A 156 8.36 1.14 12.34
N LEU A 157 7.79 1.55 11.20
CA LEU A 157 7.93 2.91 10.68
C LEU A 157 7.47 3.97 11.69
N ALA A 158 6.34 3.77 12.33
CA ALA A 158 5.80 4.75 13.28
C ALA A 158 6.60 4.77 14.59
N LEU A 159 7.01 3.61 15.08
CA LEU A 159 7.82 3.47 16.30
C LEU A 159 9.22 4.07 16.15
N GLU A 160 9.93 3.74 15.06
CA GLU A 160 11.26 4.25 14.76
C GLU A 160 11.29 5.76 14.59
N ASN A 161 10.23 6.34 14.02
CA ASN A 161 10.07 7.78 13.87
C ASN A 161 9.41 8.47 15.08
N LYS A 162 9.19 7.74 16.17
CA LYS A 162 8.60 8.25 17.42
C LYS A 162 7.24 8.95 17.24
N LEU A 163 6.45 8.45 16.31
CA LEU A 163 5.09 8.95 16.05
C LEU A 163 4.08 8.38 17.05
N THR A 164 4.43 7.31 17.74
CA THR A 164 3.64 6.64 18.77
C THR A 164 4.54 5.82 19.69
N ASP A 165 4.04 5.49 20.87
CA ASP A 165 4.64 4.50 21.79
C ASP A 165 4.16 3.06 21.49
N GLY A 166 3.20 2.91 20.57
CA GLY A 166 2.64 1.61 20.16
C GLY A 166 1.64 1.02 21.14
N ASN A 167 1.17 1.76 22.13
CA ASN A 167 0.22 1.24 23.14
C ASN A 167 -1.05 0.69 22.46
N PRO A 168 -1.32 -0.64 22.52
CA PRO A 168 -2.44 -1.25 21.82
C PRO A 168 -3.82 -0.81 22.29
N GLU A 169 -3.93 -0.27 23.52
CA GLU A 169 -5.19 0.25 24.05
C GLU A 169 -5.55 1.64 23.49
N LYS A 170 -4.61 2.31 22.83
CA LYS A 170 -4.77 3.69 22.38
C LYS A 170 -4.57 3.88 20.90
N VAL A 171 -3.61 3.18 20.34
CA VAL A 171 -3.15 3.39 18.96
C VAL A 171 -3.60 2.25 18.07
N MET A 172 -4.08 2.59 16.88
CA MET A 172 -4.48 1.62 15.86
C MET A 172 -3.33 0.63 15.58
N GLN A 173 -3.66 -0.66 15.55
CA GLN A 173 -2.75 -1.74 15.26
C GLN A 173 -2.80 -2.12 13.76
N PRO A 174 -1.79 -2.77 13.19
CA PRO A 174 -1.82 -3.26 11.81
C PRO A 174 -3.03 -4.16 11.51
N GLU A 175 -3.45 -4.95 12.50
CA GLU A 175 -4.58 -5.87 12.42
C GLU A 175 -5.90 -5.13 12.19
N ASP A 176 -6.11 -3.96 12.82
CA ASP A 176 -7.31 -3.14 12.65
C ASP A 176 -7.46 -2.69 11.18
N LEU A 177 -6.35 -2.30 10.56
CA LEU A 177 -6.33 -1.92 9.14
C LEU A 177 -6.59 -3.13 8.24
N ALA A 178 -6.01 -4.28 8.56
CA ALA A 178 -6.20 -5.52 7.81
C ALA A 178 -7.66 -5.99 7.89
N GLU A 179 -8.29 -5.94 9.07
CA GLU A 179 -9.70 -6.27 9.26
C GLU A 179 -10.61 -5.39 8.40
N PHE A 180 -10.36 -4.07 8.39
CA PHE A 180 -11.11 -3.14 7.54
C PHE A 180 -10.95 -3.47 6.06
N ILE A 181 -9.72 -3.78 5.59
CA ILE A 181 -9.46 -4.18 4.21
C ILE A 181 -10.26 -5.43 3.85
N VAL A 182 -10.27 -6.43 4.71
CA VAL A 182 -11.06 -7.67 4.50
C VAL A 182 -12.55 -7.36 4.47
N ALA A 183 -13.05 -6.52 5.36
CA ALA A 183 -14.47 -6.14 5.41
C ALA A 183 -14.92 -5.44 4.11
N GLN A 184 -14.14 -4.47 3.60
CA GLN A 184 -14.50 -3.79 2.36
C GLN A 184 -14.44 -4.70 1.11
N LEU A 185 -13.52 -5.66 1.07
CA LEU A 185 -13.42 -6.63 -0.02
C LEU A 185 -14.65 -7.55 -0.11
N LYS A 186 -15.29 -7.84 1.04
CA LYS A 186 -16.52 -8.65 1.13
C LYS A 186 -17.79 -7.91 0.68
N LEU A 187 -17.74 -6.61 0.45
CA LEU A 187 -18.88 -5.84 -0.05
C LEU A 187 -19.33 -6.36 -1.42
N ASN A 188 -20.64 -6.26 -1.69
CA ASN A 188 -21.17 -6.59 -3.01
C ASN A 188 -20.45 -5.77 -4.09
N ARG A 189 -20.02 -6.41 -5.16
CA ARG A 189 -19.18 -5.79 -6.21
C ARG A 189 -19.80 -4.57 -6.92
N ARG A 190 -21.11 -4.36 -6.83
CA ARG A 190 -21.76 -3.14 -7.38
C ARG A 190 -21.48 -1.88 -6.59
N ILE A 191 -20.86 -1.99 -5.40
CA ILE A 191 -20.42 -0.87 -4.54
C ILE A 191 -18.98 -1.05 -4.11
N PHE A 192 -18.32 0.05 -3.79
CA PHE A 192 -17.01 0.06 -3.15
C PHE A 192 -16.84 1.32 -2.31
N ILE A 193 -15.94 1.26 -1.35
CA ILE A 193 -15.51 2.42 -0.57
C ILE A 193 -14.40 3.09 -1.35
N LYS A 194 -14.66 4.27 -1.90
CA LYS A 194 -13.68 5.02 -2.71
C LYS A 194 -12.50 5.48 -1.85
N GLU A 195 -12.80 5.99 -0.67
CA GLU A 195 -11.84 6.54 0.29
C GLU A 195 -12.32 6.28 1.71
N ALA A 196 -11.40 5.89 2.60
CA ALA A 196 -11.70 5.74 4.02
C ALA A 196 -10.55 6.27 4.89
N GLY A 197 -10.89 7.20 5.79
CA GLY A 197 -10.02 7.67 6.86
C GLY A 197 -10.22 6.84 8.12
N MET A 198 -9.12 6.37 8.70
CA MET A 198 -9.13 5.57 9.93
C MET A 198 -8.32 6.28 11.01
N TRP A 199 -8.88 6.37 12.20
CA TRP A 199 -8.30 7.10 13.33
C TRP A 199 -8.46 6.29 14.62
N SER A 200 -7.46 6.37 15.49
CA SER A 200 -7.62 5.90 16.87
C SER A 200 -8.68 6.75 17.59
N THR A 201 -9.52 6.11 18.37
CA THR A 201 -10.61 6.81 19.07
C THR A 201 -10.08 7.77 20.14
N ASN A 202 -9.02 7.36 20.83
CA ASN A 202 -8.42 8.12 21.93
C ASN A 202 -6.90 7.89 21.95
N PRO A 203 -6.14 8.55 21.05
CA PRO A 203 -4.70 8.35 20.90
C PRO A 203 -3.87 8.93 22.04
#